data_64650aac78fe130a43e09f8a87f96454
#
_entry.id   64650aac78fe130a43e09f8a87f96454
#
_cell.length_a   1.000
_cell.length_b   1.000
_cell.length_c   1.000
_cell.angle_alpha   90.00
_cell.angle_beta   90.00
_cell.angle_gamma   90.00
#
_symmetry.space_group_name_H-M   'P 1'
#
loop_
_entity.id
_entity.type
_entity.pdbx_description
1 polymer ?
#
loop_
_entity_poly.entity_id
_entity_poly.type
_entity_poly.pdbx_seq_one_letter_code
_entity_poly.pdbx_strand_id
1 'polypeptide(L)'
;MVIIWIILGALLLWEIQSVWYAKHWDEELFVSLAFSRKSTVRGESCELLETIENRKLLPLPVLKVKFQVSRQLAFEDAGTESSVTDQYYRNDVFSVRPYTRHIRSLWFTCKKRGFYRINGLDVVAGDLFLTHELPKSLPVDSQLYVYPRPFRGMDFNGALRQLSGEVTTKRHL
;
A
#
# COMPACT_ATOMS: atom_id res chain seq x y z
N MET A 1 49.99 -9.76 -15.25
CA MET A 1 50.00 -9.98 -13.76
C MET A 1 49.18 -8.90 -13.02
N VAL A 2 49.44 -7.59 -13.22
CA VAL A 2 48.72 -6.50 -12.50
C VAL A 2 47.22 -6.52 -12.73
N ILE A 3 46.76 -6.78 -13.97
CA ILE A 3 45.34 -6.81 -14.34
C ILE A 3 44.58 -7.93 -13.56
N ILE A 4 45.21 -9.08 -13.38
CA ILE A 4 44.64 -10.20 -12.65
C ILE A 4 44.39 -9.83 -11.18
N TRP A 5 45.36 -9.14 -10.56
CA TRP A 5 45.21 -8.66 -9.19
C TRP A 5 44.12 -7.59 -9.01
N ILE A 6 43.96 -6.72 -10.02
CA ILE A 6 42.87 -5.73 -10.05
C ILE A 6 41.52 -6.39 -10.13
N ILE A 7 41.34 -7.39 -11.02
CA ILE A 7 40.11 -8.14 -11.17
C ILE A 7 39.79 -8.91 -9.90
N LEU A 8 40.76 -9.57 -9.32
CA LEU A 8 40.60 -10.34 -8.07
C LEU A 8 40.20 -9.41 -6.91
N GLY A 9 40.85 -8.24 -6.80
CA GLY A 9 40.51 -7.21 -5.82
C GLY A 9 39.09 -6.68 -5.99
N ALA A 10 38.67 -6.42 -7.23
CA ALA A 10 37.31 -5.95 -7.53
C ALA A 10 36.26 -7.00 -7.18
N LEU A 11 36.48 -8.29 -7.50
CA LEU A 11 35.59 -9.37 -7.11
C LEU A 11 35.48 -9.51 -5.59
N LEU A 12 36.59 -9.41 -4.89
CA LEU A 12 36.59 -9.49 -3.43
C LEU A 12 35.85 -8.31 -2.78
N LEU A 13 36.02 -7.10 -3.30
CA LEU A 13 35.28 -5.92 -2.85
C LEU A 13 33.77 -6.08 -3.12
N TRP A 14 33.40 -6.64 -4.27
CA TRP A 14 32.02 -6.89 -4.63
C TRP A 14 31.36 -7.89 -3.66
N GLU A 15 32.02 -9.00 -3.33
CA GLU A 15 31.53 -9.99 -2.38
C GLU A 15 31.41 -9.41 -0.97
N ILE A 16 32.43 -8.68 -0.49
CA ILE A 16 32.39 -8.05 0.84
C ILE A 16 31.24 -7.07 0.93
N GLN A 17 31.04 -6.24 -0.09
CA GLN A 17 29.96 -5.28 -0.13
C GLN A 17 28.57 -5.98 -0.10
N SER A 18 28.40 -7.04 -0.89
CA SER A 18 27.14 -7.78 -0.95
C SER A 18 26.77 -8.41 0.41
N VAL A 19 27.74 -9.07 1.06
CA VAL A 19 27.53 -9.69 2.38
C VAL A 19 27.24 -8.64 3.46
N TRP A 20 28.02 -7.53 3.43
CA TRP A 20 27.82 -6.45 4.41
C TRP A 20 26.47 -5.77 4.23
N TYR A 21 26.06 -5.52 2.97
CA TYR A 21 24.78 -4.93 2.64
C TYR A 21 23.63 -5.82 3.08
N ALA A 22 23.70 -7.11 2.78
CA ALA A 22 22.68 -8.10 3.15
C ALA A 22 22.44 -8.14 4.68
N LYS A 23 23.48 -7.90 5.47
CA LYS A 23 23.38 -7.90 6.93
C LYS A 23 22.78 -6.62 7.52
N HIS A 24 23.00 -5.44 6.88
CA HIS A 24 22.68 -4.14 7.49
C HIS A 24 21.59 -3.34 6.73
N TRP A 25 21.02 -3.90 5.65
CA TRP A 25 20.07 -3.15 4.81
C TRP A 25 18.76 -2.80 5.51
N ASP A 26 18.32 -3.61 6.46
CA ASP A 26 17.05 -3.46 7.19
C ASP A 26 17.20 -2.79 8.56
N GLU A 27 18.44 -2.62 9.03
CA GLU A 27 18.72 -1.89 10.28
C GLU A 27 18.26 -0.43 10.11
N GLU A 28 17.60 0.13 11.14
CA GLU A 28 17.10 1.51 11.17
C GLU A 28 16.29 1.94 9.93
N LEU A 29 15.68 0.99 9.24
CA LEU A 29 14.72 1.22 8.18
C LEU A 29 13.29 1.07 8.72
N PHE A 30 12.51 2.14 8.66
CA PHE A 30 11.12 2.16 9.10
C PHE A 30 10.21 2.31 7.88
N VAL A 31 9.35 1.33 7.67
CA VAL A 31 8.32 1.37 6.63
C VAL A 31 6.97 1.19 7.29
N SER A 32 6.05 2.10 7.05
CA SER A 32 4.71 2.04 7.61
C SER A 32 3.65 2.40 6.56
N LEU A 33 2.52 1.73 6.67
CA LEU A 33 1.31 1.97 5.89
C LEU A 33 0.17 2.27 6.85
N ALA A 34 -0.49 3.41 6.68
CA ALA A 34 -1.60 3.81 7.54
C ALA A 34 -2.70 4.51 6.75
N PHE A 35 -3.95 4.13 6.98
CA PHE A 35 -5.07 4.94 6.51
C PHE A 35 -5.10 6.27 7.25
N SER A 36 -5.31 7.37 6.53
CA SER A 36 -5.38 8.73 7.11
C SER A 36 -6.54 8.90 8.09
N ARG A 37 -7.58 8.05 7.96
CA ARG A 37 -8.78 8.04 8.81
C ARG A 37 -9.11 6.61 9.22
N LYS A 38 -9.70 6.45 10.42
CA LYS A 38 -10.20 5.14 10.90
C LYS A 38 -11.57 4.79 10.31
N SER A 39 -12.32 5.79 9.86
CA SER A 39 -13.65 5.59 9.29
C SER A 39 -13.99 6.61 8.21
N THR A 40 -14.83 6.19 7.26
CA THR A 40 -15.34 7.01 6.17
C THR A 40 -16.70 6.49 5.70
N VAL A 41 -17.32 7.16 4.73
CA VAL A 41 -18.60 6.77 4.14
C VAL A 41 -18.38 6.28 2.71
N ARG A 42 -19.20 5.34 2.26
CA ARG A 42 -19.17 4.84 0.88
C ARG A 42 -19.25 5.97 -0.13
N GLY A 43 -18.32 5.99 -1.09
CA GLY A 43 -18.22 6.99 -2.15
C GLY A 43 -17.37 8.20 -1.79
N GLU A 44 -16.83 8.27 -0.57
CA GLU A 44 -15.84 9.29 -0.21
C GLU A 44 -14.43 8.86 -0.58
N SER A 45 -13.58 9.85 -0.85
CA SER A 45 -12.16 9.65 -1.09
C SER A 45 -11.40 9.72 0.24
N CYS A 46 -10.43 8.85 0.38
CA CYS A 46 -9.51 8.75 1.51
C CYS A 46 -8.08 8.58 1.03
N GLU A 47 -7.15 8.73 1.95
CA GLU A 47 -5.72 8.55 1.68
C GLU A 47 -5.17 7.35 2.44
N LEU A 48 -4.28 6.61 1.79
CA LEU A 48 -3.36 5.67 2.42
C LEU A 48 -1.98 6.34 2.43
N LEU A 49 -1.45 6.56 3.63
CA LEU A 49 -0.14 7.15 3.83
C LEU A 49 0.91 6.06 3.86
N GLU A 50 1.84 6.14 2.94
CA GLU A 50 3.02 5.30 2.87
C GLU A 50 4.22 6.11 3.35
N THR A 51 4.84 5.69 4.44
CA THR A 51 5.99 6.37 5.02
C THR A 51 7.19 5.44 5.03
N ILE A 52 8.29 5.89 4.44
CA ILE A 52 9.57 5.20 4.41
C ILE A 52 10.61 6.13 5.01
N GLU A 53 11.27 5.70 6.07
CA GLU A 53 12.29 6.46 6.77
C GLU A 53 13.56 5.64 6.90
N ASN A 54 14.63 6.14 6.31
CA ASN A 54 15.97 5.57 6.42
C ASN A 54 16.80 6.42 7.39
N ARG A 55 17.11 5.89 8.57
CA ARG A 55 17.88 6.58 9.61
C ARG A 55 19.37 6.24 9.62
N LYS A 56 19.85 5.53 8.59
CA LYS A 56 21.24 5.11 8.46
C LYS A 56 21.95 5.75 7.29
N LEU A 57 23.27 5.61 7.29
CA LEU A 57 24.14 6.08 6.19
C LEU A 57 24.00 5.24 4.92
N LEU A 58 23.56 3.97 5.05
CA LEU A 58 23.43 3.05 3.92
C LEU A 58 22.28 3.48 3.01
N PRO A 59 22.53 3.85 1.73
CA PRO A 59 21.49 4.17 0.77
C PRO A 59 20.77 2.89 0.33
N LEU A 60 19.50 3.00 -0.04
CA LEU A 60 18.70 1.95 -0.64
C LEU A 60 18.34 2.36 -2.08
N PRO A 61 19.15 1.99 -3.08
CA PRO A 61 18.95 2.45 -4.47
C PRO A 61 17.60 2.01 -5.02
N VAL A 62 17.19 0.79 -4.69
CA VAL A 62 15.89 0.24 -5.03
C VAL A 62 15.28 -0.41 -3.79
N LEU A 63 14.14 0.11 -3.38
CA LEU A 63 13.31 -0.45 -2.32
C LEU A 63 11.90 -0.66 -2.89
N LYS A 64 11.49 -1.90 -3.03
CA LYS A 64 10.15 -2.28 -3.47
C LYS A 64 9.29 -2.50 -2.23
N VAL A 65 8.16 -1.82 -2.16
CA VAL A 65 7.15 -2.00 -1.10
C VAL A 65 5.95 -2.67 -1.72
N LYS A 66 5.66 -3.89 -1.27
CA LYS A 66 4.57 -4.71 -1.79
C LYS A 66 3.53 -4.91 -0.70
N PHE A 67 2.28 -4.63 -1.00
CA PHE A 67 1.18 -4.85 -0.06
C PHE A 67 -0.11 -5.23 -0.79
N GLN A 68 -1.02 -5.79 -0.03
CA GLN A 68 -2.27 -6.31 -0.54
C GLN A 68 -3.43 -5.45 -0.03
N VAL A 69 -4.28 -5.00 -0.96
CA VAL A 69 -5.48 -4.22 -0.65
C VAL A 69 -6.69 -4.74 -1.39
N SER A 70 -7.88 -4.47 -0.83
CA SER A 70 -9.14 -4.85 -1.47
C SER A 70 -9.42 -4.06 -2.75
N ARG A 71 -9.91 -4.71 -3.80
CA ARG A 71 -10.39 -4.09 -5.05
C ARG A 71 -11.52 -3.07 -4.86
N GLN A 72 -12.18 -3.11 -3.69
CA GLN A 72 -13.25 -2.18 -3.37
C GLN A 72 -12.73 -0.78 -2.99
N LEU A 73 -11.41 -0.66 -2.75
CA LEU A 73 -10.69 0.59 -2.60
C LEU A 73 -10.09 0.95 -3.97
N ALA A 74 -10.74 1.85 -4.70
CA ALA A 74 -10.30 2.24 -6.04
C ALA A 74 -9.25 3.33 -5.93
N PHE A 75 -7.99 2.99 -6.16
CA PHE A 75 -6.90 3.96 -6.20
C PHE A 75 -6.94 4.79 -7.49
N GLU A 76 -6.58 6.07 -7.38
CA GLU A 76 -6.52 7.00 -8.52
C GLU A 76 -5.25 6.81 -9.35
N ASP A 77 -4.16 6.41 -8.71
CA ASP A 77 -2.90 6.08 -9.37
C ASP A 77 -2.95 4.65 -9.93
N ALA A 78 -2.81 4.52 -11.24
CA ALA A 78 -2.56 3.25 -11.90
C ALA A 78 -1.10 2.80 -11.64
N GLY A 79 -0.80 2.36 -10.42
CA GLY A 79 0.47 1.69 -10.11
C GLY A 79 0.58 0.35 -10.84
N THR A 80 1.72 -0.32 -10.73
CA THR A 80 1.90 -1.68 -11.27
C THR A 80 1.01 -2.65 -10.51
N GLU A 81 -0.24 -2.80 -10.98
CA GLU A 81 -1.25 -3.61 -10.33
C GLU A 81 -1.34 -4.98 -10.99
N SER A 82 -1.13 -6.02 -10.22
CA SER A 82 -1.57 -7.36 -10.58
C SER A 82 -2.77 -7.74 -9.72
N SER A 83 -3.89 -8.10 -10.36
CA SER A 83 -5.11 -8.47 -9.64
C SER A 83 -5.27 -9.98 -9.58
N VAL A 84 -5.47 -10.49 -8.37
CA VAL A 84 -5.86 -11.88 -8.16
C VAL A 84 -7.15 -11.87 -7.34
N THR A 85 -8.24 -12.33 -7.96
CA THR A 85 -9.58 -12.42 -7.35
C THR A 85 -10.12 -11.06 -6.85
N ASP A 86 -10.28 -10.86 -5.55
CA ASP A 86 -10.86 -9.65 -4.93
C ASP A 86 -9.81 -8.71 -4.32
N GLN A 87 -8.53 -8.95 -4.56
CA GLN A 87 -7.44 -8.18 -3.98
C GLN A 87 -6.48 -7.68 -5.07
N TYR A 88 -5.92 -6.49 -4.84
CA TYR A 88 -4.83 -5.94 -5.61
C TYR A 88 -3.52 -6.15 -4.87
N TYR A 89 -2.54 -6.66 -5.62
CA TYR A 89 -1.14 -6.58 -5.21
C TYR A 89 -0.55 -5.29 -5.77
N ARG A 90 -0.19 -4.41 -4.87
CA ARG A 90 0.50 -3.17 -5.23
C ARG A 90 1.99 -3.33 -5.00
N ASN A 91 2.78 -2.83 -5.94
CA ASN A 91 4.24 -2.85 -5.90
C ASN A 91 4.76 -1.44 -6.20
N ASP A 92 5.12 -0.72 -5.16
CA ASP A 92 5.67 0.63 -5.26
C ASP A 92 7.19 0.57 -5.11
N VAL A 93 7.91 1.33 -5.96
CA VAL A 93 9.38 1.32 -5.99
C VAL A 93 9.90 2.69 -5.57
N PHE A 94 10.85 2.68 -4.65
CA PHE A 94 11.49 3.86 -4.09
C PHE A 94 13.01 3.80 -4.23
N SER A 95 13.63 4.97 -4.32
CA SER A 95 15.06 5.15 -4.11
C SER A 95 15.26 6.00 -2.86
N VAL A 96 15.82 5.42 -1.82
CA VAL A 96 15.88 6.04 -0.50
C VAL A 96 17.32 6.39 -0.15
N ARG A 97 17.58 7.68 0.01
CA ARG A 97 18.89 8.20 0.38
C ARG A 97 19.16 8.01 1.88
N PRO A 98 20.44 8.11 2.30
CA PRO A 98 20.78 8.17 3.72
C PRO A 98 20.01 9.28 4.45
N TYR A 99 19.57 8.99 5.67
CA TYR A 99 18.91 9.95 6.58
C TYR A 99 17.74 10.71 5.95
N THR A 100 16.97 10.05 5.07
CA THR A 100 15.81 10.66 4.43
C THR A 100 14.52 9.95 4.82
N ARG A 101 13.45 10.75 4.85
CA ARG A 101 12.08 10.29 5.03
C ARG A 101 11.27 10.64 3.80
N HIS A 102 10.61 9.62 3.24
CA HIS A 102 9.66 9.77 2.14
C HIS A 102 8.24 9.52 2.66
N ILE A 103 7.33 10.41 2.33
CA ILE A 103 5.90 10.25 2.62
C ILE A 103 5.17 10.37 1.29
N ARG A 104 4.38 9.35 0.98
CA ARG A 104 3.53 9.31 -0.22
C ARG A 104 2.08 9.13 0.20
N SER A 105 1.19 9.95 -0.36
CA SER A 105 -0.25 9.84 -0.20
C SER A 105 -0.85 9.14 -1.41
N LEU A 106 -1.50 8.02 -1.19
CA LEU A 106 -2.20 7.24 -2.19
C LEU A 106 -3.70 7.49 -2.01
N TRP A 107 -4.27 8.24 -2.94
CA TRP A 107 -5.70 8.56 -2.93
C TRP A 107 -6.52 7.40 -3.47
N PHE A 108 -7.62 7.08 -2.79
CA PHE A 108 -8.55 6.04 -3.21
C PHE A 108 -9.99 6.40 -2.84
N THR A 109 -10.94 5.85 -3.60
CA THR A 109 -12.38 5.98 -3.35
C THR A 109 -12.95 4.65 -2.84
N CYS A 110 -13.77 4.72 -1.79
CA CYS A 110 -14.42 3.55 -1.18
C CYS A 110 -15.67 3.14 -1.97
N LYS A 111 -15.60 2.11 -2.84
CA LYS A 111 -16.72 1.65 -3.66
C LYS A 111 -17.80 0.90 -2.88
N LYS A 112 -17.41 0.19 -1.83
CA LYS A 112 -18.31 -0.69 -1.06
C LYS A 112 -18.14 -0.45 0.43
N ARG A 113 -19.25 -0.51 1.18
CA ARG A 113 -19.24 -0.52 2.64
C ARG A 113 -18.57 -1.80 3.16
N GLY A 114 -17.86 -1.72 4.27
CA GLY A 114 -17.21 -2.88 4.88
C GLY A 114 -16.10 -2.51 5.82
N PHE A 115 -15.41 -3.53 6.29
CA PHE A 115 -14.21 -3.41 7.07
C PHE A 115 -13.00 -3.79 6.20
N TYR A 116 -12.03 -2.90 6.09
CA TYR A 116 -10.83 -3.10 5.31
C TYR A 116 -9.61 -3.07 6.24
N ARG A 117 -8.72 -4.04 6.06
CA ARG A 117 -7.52 -4.17 6.88
C ARG A 117 -6.33 -4.50 6.01
N ILE A 118 -5.19 -3.88 6.33
CA ILE A 118 -3.88 -4.24 5.78
C ILE A 118 -3.11 -4.91 6.91
N ASN A 119 -2.81 -6.20 6.75
CA ASN A 119 -2.21 -7.02 7.82
C ASN A 119 -0.68 -7.08 7.77
N GLY A 120 -0.09 -6.65 6.66
CA GLY A 120 1.35 -6.70 6.48
C GLY A 120 1.78 -6.11 5.15
N LEU A 121 3.06 -5.89 5.04
CA LEU A 121 3.71 -5.49 3.80
C LEU A 121 5.02 -6.26 3.63
N ASP A 122 5.40 -6.49 2.40
CA ASP A 122 6.67 -7.08 2.03
C ASP A 122 7.57 -5.99 1.45
N VAL A 123 8.74 -5.86 2.03
CA VAL A 123 9.77 -4.93 1.58
C VAL A 123 10.88 -5.74 0.93
N VAL A 124 11.28 -5.33 -0.28
CA VAL A 124 12.39 -5.96 -1.00
C VAL A 124 13.39 -4.90 -1.36
N ALA A 125 14.57 -4.96 -0.75
CA ALA A 125 15.68 -4.08 -1.08
C ALA A 125 16.58 -4.72 -2.15
N GLY A 126 17.10 -3.89 -3.07
CA GLY A 126 18.20 -4.27 -3.93
C GLY A 126 19.52 -3.82 -3.32
N ASP A 127 20.58 -4.62 -3.44
CA ASP A 127 21.92 -4.19 -3.07
C ASP A 127 22.42 -3.04 -3.95
N LEU A 128 23.60 -2.46 -3.67
CA LEU A 128 24.13 -1.30 -4.40
C LEU A 128 24.31 -1.56 -5.90
N PHE A 129 24.57 -2.79 -6.30
CA PHE A 129 24.74 -3.19 -7.69
C PHE A 129 23.49 -3.87 -8.28
N LEU A 130 22.40 -3.97 -7.51
CA LEU A 130 21.14 -4.62 -7.90
C LEU A 130 21.31 -6.09 -8.32
N THR A 131 22.29 -6.76 -7.73
CA THR A 131 22.57 -8.18 -8.02
C THR A 131 21.77 -9.12 -7.15
N HIS A 132 21.40 -8.69 -5.94
CA HIS A 132 20.64 -9.49 -5.00
C HIS A 132 19.39 -8.75 -4.53
N GLU A 133 18.29 -9.47 -4.43
CA GLU A 133 17.06 -9.01 -3.81
C GLU A 133 16.97 -9.54 -2.38
N LEU A 134 16.74 -8.65 -1.44
CA LEU A 134 16.70 -8.92 0.00
C LEU A 134 15.26 -8.70 0.50
N PRO A 135 14.43 -9.75 0.58
CA PRO A 135 13.06 -9.63 1.03
C PRO A 135 12.96 -9.62 2.56
N LYS A 136 12.00 -8.84 3.08
CA LYS A 136 11.60 -8.82 4.49
C LYS A 136 10.12 -8.51 4.62
N SER A 137 9.37 -9.34 5.35
CA SER A 137 7.98 -9.07 5.69
C SER A 137 7.88 -8.27 6.99
N LEU A 138 7.08 -7.21 6.98
CA LEU A 138 6.84 -6.36 8.14
C LEU A 138 5.37 -6.44 8.53
N PRO A 139 5.07 -6.64 9.83
CA PRO A 139 3.69 -6.58 10.30
C PRO A 139 3.19 -5.14 10.24
N VAL A 140 2.02 -4.96 9.66
CA VAL A 140 1.29 -3.70 9.64
C VAL A 140 -0.14 -3.99 10.05
N ASP A 141 -0.70 -3.18 10.91
CA ASP A 141 -2.11 -3.25 11.28
C ASP A 141 -2.76 -1.89 11.02
N SER A 142 -3.26 -1.72 9.82
CA SER A 142 -4.00 -0.53 9.44
C SER A 142 -5.43 -0.89 9.05
N GLN A 143 -6.40 -0.20 9.66
CA GLN A 143 -7.81 -0.55 9.59
C GLN A 143 -8.64 0.64 9.14
N LEU A 144 -9.66 0.36 8.30
CA LEU A 144 -10.60 1.35 7.81
C LEU A 144 -12.03 0.79 7.85
N TYR A 145 -12.93 1.49 8.53
CA TYR A 145 -14.37 1.20 8.54
C TYR A 145 -15.08 2.09 7.52
N VAL A 146 -15.74 1.47 6.53
CA VAL A 146 -16.54 2.19 5.54
C VAL A 146 -18.00 1.99 5.81
N TYR A 147 -18.67 3.05 6.25
CA TYR A 147 -20.09 3.06 6.55
C TYR A 147 -20.96 3.18 5.31
N PRO A 148 -22.21 2.69 5.35
CA PRO A 148 -23.15 2.94 4.27
C PRO A 148 -23.45 4.44 4.18
N ARG A 149 -23.71 4.92 2.96
CA ARG A 149 -24.16 6.29 2.76
C ARG A 149 -25.54 6.46 3.39
N PRO A 150 -25.74 7.45 4.26
CA PRO A 150 -27.05 7.68 4.86
C PRO A 150 -28.06 8.07 3.78
N PHE A 151 -29.26 7.54 3.88
CA PHE A 151 -30.36 7.94 3.02
C PHE A 151 -30.70 9.42 3.25
N ARG A 152 -30.73 10.21 2.19
CA ARG A 152 -31.31 11.55 2.28
C ARG A 152 -32.82 11.40 2.30
N GLY A 153 -33.50 12.13 3.22
CA GLY A 153 -34.93 11.99 3.50
C GLY A 153 -35.89 12.11 2.30
N MET A 154 -35.44 12.70 1.17
CA MET A 154 -36.23 12.75 -0.07
C MET A 154 -36.40 11.36 -0.72
N ASP A 155 -35.42 10.48 -0.65
CA ASP A 155 -35.49 9.12 -1.23
C ASP A 155 -36.45 8.22 -0.43
N PHE A 156 -36.51 8.44 0.89
CA PHE A 156 -37.40 7.70 1.78
C PHE A 156 -38.88 8.07 1.58
N ASN A 157 -39.17 9.36 1.38
CA ASN A 157 -40.53 9.83 1.11
C ASN A 157 -41.06 9.35 -0.25
N GLY A 158 -40.21 9.16 -1.27
CA GLY A 158 -40.57 8.57 -2.54
C GLY A 158 -40.99 7.10 -2.41
N ALA A 159 -40.19 6.30 -1.69
CA ALA A 159 -40.48 4.90 -1.43
C ALA A 159 -41.74 4.70 -0.58
N LEU A 160 -41.97 5.54 0.44
CA LEU A 160 -43.19 5.52 1.23
C LEU A 160 -44.45 5.87 0.43
N ARG A 161 -44.34 6.85 -0.50
CA ARG A 161 -45.46 7.20 -1.41
C ARG A 161 -45.83 6.06 -2.34
N GLN A 162 -44.83 5.32 -2.86
CA GLN A 162 -45.10 4.13 -3.67
C GLN A 162 -45.82 3.03 -2.89
N LEU A 163 -45.34 2.75 -1.67
CA LEU A 163 -45.99 1.77 -0.78
C LEU A 163 -47.42 2.17 -0.36
N SER A 164 -47.64 3.45 -0.06
CA SER A 164 -48.99 3.95 0.28
C SER A 164 -49.95 3.98 -0.91
N GLY A 165 -49.42 4.22 -2.15
CA GLY A 165 -50.18 4.14 -3.36
C GLY A 165 -50.67 2.74 -3.70
N GLU A 166 -49.88 1.71 -3.46
CA GLU A 166 -50.21 0.32 -3.69
C GLU A 166 -51.29 -0.21 -2.70
N VAL A 167 -51.25 0.29 -1.47
CA VAL A 167 -52.28 -0.07 -0.46
C VAL A 167 -53.63 0.56 -0.76
N THR A 168 -53.71 1.74 -1.37
CA THR A 168 -54.95 2.42 -1.70
C THR A 168 -55.67 1.79 -2.92
N THR A 169 -54.97 1.17 -3.84
CA THR A 169 -55.56 0.53 -5.01
C THR A 169 -56.27 -0.80 -4.72
N LYS A 170 -55.89 -1.46 -3.62
CA LYS A 170 -56.53 -2.73 -3.21
C LYS A 170 -57.81 -2.57 -2.38
N ARG A 171 -58.27 -1.36 -2.06
CA ARG A 171 -59.46 -1.09 -1.23
C ARG A 171 -60.70 -0.74 -2.03
N HIS A 172 -60.66 -0.79 -3.35
CA HIS A 172 -61.79 -0.45 -4.23
C HIS A 172 -62.21 -1.59 -5.15
N LEU A 173 -62.07 -2.84 -4.70
CA LEU A 173 -62.69 -4.01 -5.37
C LEU A 173 -63.65 -4.71 -4.40
#